data_befde6ad5d6b005863522e98656e9bee
#
_entry.id   befde6ad5d6b005863522e98656e9bee
#
_cell.length_a   1.000
_cell.length_b   1.000
_cell.length_c   1.000
_cell.angle_alpha   90.00
_cell.angle_beta   90.00
_cell.angle_gamma   90.00
#
_symmetry.space_group_name_H-M   'P 1'
#
loop_
_entity.id
_entity.type
_entity.pdbx_description
1 polymer ?
#
loop_
_entity_poly.entity_id
_entity_poly.type
_entity_poly.pdbx_seq_one_letter_code
_entity_poly.pdbx_strand_id
1 'polypeptide(L)'
;LIAEGLLAPYVDETVPPEMLEMSLARIRQLSAHEVGHTLGFEHNFAASTQNRSSVMDYPFPLVKITATGELDLSEAYDVGIGEWDKRTVLYAYQDFPDGVDRAAARQKIMDDTIGQGFKYVADTDARSISTSHPDGNLWDNGADAIQELEHLMKVREIALQRFSERNIRIGRPLPTLEEVLVPIYLLHRFQIEAVGKLIGGQYFTYRLRGDAQEGARPVPVARQQQAINALLATIDPAVLRLPQGLVDLITPRVPNNPKSRETFSGATGINFDPVAPARSAVALTLRVLLDPTRAARLERAGAPGFDAVINGMLAATWYADASTGIDAVIARQASLQVLYGLLGLAFDASADNNVRARSLSAVQELDAWLARRSPRDQAMRAHYAFARHEIDRLQDNPAALETLVPATLPPGSPIGSYSE
;
A
#
# COMPACT_ATOMS: atom_id res chain seq x y z
N LEU A 1 -15.89 -7.26 -6.60
CA LEU A 1 -15.63 -5.80 -6.67
C LEU A 1 -14.40 -5.46 -7.50
N ILE A 2 -13.19 -6.08 -7.23
CA ILE A 2 -11.97 -5.71 -7.95
C ILE A 2 -12.04 -5.99 -9.45
N ALA A 3 -12.52 -7.16 -9.88
CA ALA A 3 -12.71 -7.49 -11.29
C ALA A 3 -13.79 -6.62 -11.96
N GLU A 4 -14.87 -6.30 -11.25
CA GLU A 4 -15.90 -5.36 -11.71
C GLU A 4 -15.29 -3.99 -11.99
N GLY A 5 -14.43 -3.51 -11.09
CA GLY A 5 -13.76 -2.22 -11.22
C GLY A 5 -12.71 -2.18 -12.34
N LEU A 6 -11.95 -3.26 -12.53
CA LEU A 6 -10.90 -3.33 -13.54
C LEU A 6 -11.45 -3.50 -14.96
N LEU A 7 -12.51 -4.30 -15.13
CA LEU A 7 -13.00 -4.74 -16.45
C LEU A 7 -14.20 -3.94 -16.96
N ALA A 8 -14.97 -3.25 -16.08
CA ALA A 8 -16.27 -2.66 -16.42
C ALA A 8 -17.15 -3.63 -17.25
N PRO A 9 -17.44 -4.82 -16.71
CA PRO A 9 -17.78 -5.99 -17.52
C PRO A 9 -19.22 -6.04 -17.99
N TYR A 10 -20.12 -5.25 -17.37
CA TYR A 10 -21.57 -5.42 -17.55
C TYR A 10 -22.10 -4.63 -18.75
N VAL A 11 -21.96 -5.20 -19.94
CA VAL A 11 -22.58 -4.68 -21.16
C VAL A 11 -24.08 -5.06 -21.21
N ASP A 12 -24.39 -6.23 -20.67
CA ASP A 12 -25.74 -6.78 -20.49
C ASP A 12 -25.84 -7.46 -19.11
N GLU A 13 -26.83 -8.33 -18.90
CA GLU A 13 -27.04 -9.02 -17.62
C GLU A 13 -26.09 -10.22 -17.41
N THR A 14 -25.28 -10.59 -18.39
CA THR A 14 -24.39 -11.75 -18.29
C THR A 14 -23.14 -11.42 -17.47
N VAL A 15 -22.66 -12.39 -16.70
CA VAL A 15 -21.37 -12.32 -16.01
C VAL A 15 -20.31 -12.83 -16.98
N PRO A 16 -19.31 -11.99 -17.32
CA PRO A 16 -18.24 -12.45 -18.20
C PRO A 16 -17.49 -13.67 -17.65
N PRO A 17 -17.15 -14.64 -18.49
CA PRO A 17 -16.44 -15.84 -18.07
C PRO A 17 -15.13 -15.56 -17.33
N GLU A 18 -14.41 -14.49 -17.69
CA GLU A 18 -13.14 -14.09 -17.10
C GLU A 18 -13.28 -13.77 -15.60
N MET A 19 -14.40 -13.20 -15.18
CA MET A 19 -14.66 -12.92 -13.78
C MET A 19 -14.89 -14.19 -12.97
N LEU A 20 -15.59 -15.16 -13.56
CA LEU A 20 -15.82 -16.45 -12.93
C LEU A 20 -14.51 -17.23 -12.81
N GLU A 21 -13.72 -17.28 -13.88
CA GLU A 21 -12.42 -17.95 -13.89
C GLU A 21 -11.44 -17.34 -12.87
N MET A 22 -11.34 -16.01 -12.80
CA MET A 22 -10.54 -15.33 -11.78
C MET A 22 -10.99 -15.72 -10.36
N SER A 23 -12.30 -15.75 -10.12
CA SER A 23 -12.85 -16.12 -8.81
C SER A 23 -12.56 -17.58 -8.45
N LEU A 24 -12.70 -18.49 -9.40
CA LEU A 24 -12.38 -19.91 -9.24
C LEU A 24 -10.88 -20.13 -9.05
N ALA A 25 -10.03 -19.41 -9.79
CA ALA A 25 -8.58 -19.46 -9.62
C ALA A 25 -8.17 -19.03 -8.21
N ARG A 26 -8.77 -17.94 -7.68
CA ARG A 26 -8.54 -17.51 -6.29
C ARG A 26 -8.98 -18.57 -5.27
N ILE A 27 -10.15 -19.17 -5.46
CA ILE A 27 -10.64 -20.23 -4.55
C ILE A 27 -9.71 -21.43 -4.57
N ARG A 28 -9.23 -21.86 -5.74
CA ARG A 28 -8.27 -22.97 -5.88
C ARG A 28 -6.94 -22.66 -5.17
N GLN A 29 -6.40 -21.46 -5.39
CA GLN A 29 -5.17 -21.01 -4.74
C GLN A 29 -5.35 -20.94 -3.21
N LEU A 30 -6.45 -20.36 -2.72
CA LEU A 30 -6.76 -20.31 -1.29
C LEU A 30 -6.92 -21.71 -0.69
N SER A 31 -7.62 -22.61 -1.37
CA SER A 31 -7.78 -23.99 -0.91
C SER A 31 -6.45 -24.72 -0.80
N ALA A 32 -5.53 -24.53 -1.74
CA ALA A 32 -4.18 -25.09 -1.67
C ALA A 32 -3.39 -24.49 -0.50
N HIS A 33 -3.53 -23.19 -0.24
CA HIS A 33 -2.95 -22.49 0.91
C HIS A 33 -3.43 -23.10 2.24
N GLU A 34 -4.75 -23.24 2.42
CA GLU A 34 -5.32 -23.81 3.65
C GLU A 34 -4.91 -25.29 3.84
N VAL A 35 -4.80 -26.07 2.77
CA VAL A 35 -4.23 -27.43 2.83
C VAL A 35 -2.78 -27.39 3.29
N GLY A 36 -1.97 -26.43 2.82
CA GLY A 36 -0.60 -26.22 3.30
C GLY A 36 -0.55 -26.04 4.81
N HIS A 37 -1.43 -25.24 5.39
CA HIS A 37 -1.52 -25.08 6.84
C HIS A 37 -1.91 -26.38 7.56
N THR A 38 -2.80 -27.17 7.00
CA THR A 38 -3.15 -28.49 7.61
C THR A 38 -1.97 -29.48 7.58
N LEU A 39 -1.01 -29.28 6.68
CA LEU A 39 0.26 -30.02 6.62
C LEU A 39 1.35 -29.41 7.53
N GLY A 40 1.06 -28.35 8.27
CA GLY A 40 1.99 -27.69 9.20
C GLY A 40 2.95 -26.70 8.52
N PHE A 41 2.63 -26.21 7.32
CA PHE A 41 3.45 -25.22 6.64
C PHE A 41 3.03 -23.80 7.06
N GLU A 42 4.02 -22.98 7.32
CA GLU A 42 3.88 -21.57 7.63
C GLU A 42 3.92 -20.71 6.37
N HIS A 43 3.51 -19.44 6.49
CA HIS A 43 3.58 -18.49 5.37
C HIS A 43 5.01 -18.26 4.90
N ASN A 44 5.17 -18.00 3.60
CA ASN A 44 6.40 -17.49 3.02
C ASN A 44 6.10 -16.23 2.21
N PHE A 45 6.26 -15.06 2.81
CA PHE A 45 5.99 -13.76 2.19
C PHE A 45 7.09 -13.25 1.25
N ALA A 46 8.14 -14.06 0.99
CA ALA A 46 9.12 -13.76 -0.04
C ALA A 46 8.78 -14.38 -1.39
N ALA A 47 7.73 -15.20 -1.47
CA ALA A 47 7.40 -15.98 -2.66
C ALA A 47 7.00 -15.12 -3.86
N SER A 48 6.36 -13.96 -3.64
CA SER A 48 6.04 -12.97 -4.69
C SER A 48 7.29 -12.54 -5.48
N THR A 49 8.42 -12.36 -4.81
CA THR A 49 9.69 -11.94 -5.43
C THR A 49 10.33 -13.02 -6.30
N GLN A 50 9.85 -14.24 -6.23
CA GLN A 50 10.35 -15.43 -6.92
C GLN A 50 9.29 -16.06 -7.82
N ASN A 51 8.60 -15.23 -8.58
CA ASN A 51 7.54 -15.64 -9.50
C ASN A 51 6.43 -16.44 -8.81
N ARG A 52 5.95 -15.92 -7.68
CA ARG A 52 4.86 -16.54 -6.90
C ARG A 52 5.16 -18.01 -6.56
N SER A 53 6.37 -18.24 -6.02
CA SER A 53 6.94 -19.58 -5.80
C SER A 53 6.23 -20.41 -4.75
N SER A 54 5.26 -19.86 -4.01
CA SER A 54 4.53 -20.56 -2.95
C SER A 54 3.06 -20.12 -2.87
N VAL A 55 2.17 -21.10 -2.66
CA VAL A 55 0.79 -20.83 -2.29
C VAL A 55 0.66 -20.34 -0.84
N MET A 56 1.71 -20.52 -0.02
CA MET A 56 1.75 -20.06 1.37
C MET A 56 2.05 -18.55 1.48
N ASP A 57 1.95 -17.82 0.39
CA ASP A 57 1.92 -16.35 0.33
C ASP A 57 0.48 -15.82 0.27
N TYR A 58 0.32 -14.51 0.45
CA TYR A 58 -0.93 -13.80 0.20
C TYR A 58 -0.82 -13.03 -1.13
N PRO A 59 -1.20 -13.66 -2.26
CA PRO A 59 -1.02 -13.04 -3.56
C PRO A 59 -2.06 -11.95 -3.82
N PHE A 60 -1.63 -10.83 -4.38
CA PHE A 60 -2.52 -9.89 -5.06
C PHE A 60 -2.82 -10.39 -6.48
N PRO A 61 -4.01 -10.13 -7.05
CA PRO A 61 -4.26 -10.54 -8.43
C PRO A 61 -3.27 -9.87 -9.38
N LEU A 62 -2.59 -10.66 -10.20
CA LEU A 62 -1.72 -10.13 -11.25
C LEU A 62 -2.60 -9.55 -12.36
N VAL A 63 -2.45 -8.26 -12.61
CA VAL A 63 -3.14 -7.55 -13.68
C VAL A 63 -2.14 -7.22 -14.75
N LYS A 64 -2.33 -7.74 -15.96
CA LYS A 64 -1.48 -7.42 -17.11
C LYS A 64 -2.10 -6.27 -17.91
N ILE A 65 -1.26 -5.52 -18.61
CA ILE A 65 -1.66 -4.55 -19.62
C ILE A 65 -1.27 -5.14 -20.98
N THR A 66 -2.24 -5.37 -21.84
CA THR A 66 -2.00 -5.91 -23.19
C THR A 66 -1.33 -4.89 -24.09
N ALA A 67 -0.84 -5.33 -25.24
CA ALA A 67 -0.27 -4.44 -26.25
C ALA A 67 -1.28 -3.38 -26.78
N THR A 68 -2.58 -3.64 -26.66
CA THR A 68 -3.67 -2.71 -27.01
C THR A 68 -4.08 -1.80 -25.85
N GLY A 69 -3.45 -1.95 -24.67
CA GLY A 69 -3.77 -1.18 -23.49
C GLY A 69 -4.98 -1.69 -22.70
N GLU A 70 -5.48 -2.92 -23.00
CA GLU A 70 -6.55 -3.54 -22.22
C GLU A 70 -5.99 -4.19 -20.96
N LEU A 71 -6.83 -4.29 -19.91
CA LEU A 71 -6.49 -5.02 -18.69
C LEU A 71 -6.83 -6.50 -18.86
N ASP A 72 -5.87 -7.37 -18.51
CA ASP A 72 -5.98 -8.81 -18.62
C ASP A 72 -5.79 -9.46 -17.24
N LEU A 73 -6.77 -10.26 -16.82
CA LEU A 73 -6.83 -11.01 -15.56
C LEU A 73 -6.68 -12.53 -15.77
N SER A 74 -6.33 -12.98 -16.97
CA SER A 74 -6.24 -14.42 -17.29
C SER A 74 -5.24 -15.18 -16.42
N GLU A 75 -4.21 -14.50 -15.94
CA GLU A 75 -3.18 -15.04 -15.04
C GLU A 75 -3.23 -14.40 -13.65
N ALA A 76 -4.41 -13.91 -13.22
CA ALA A 76 -4.55 -13.22 -11.92
C ALA A 76 -4.03 -14.06 -10.74
N TYR A 77 -4.23 -15.38 -10.79
CA TYR A 77 -3.73 -16.33 -9.80
C TYR A 77 -3.16 -17.57 -10.50
N ASP A 78 -2.09 -18.13 -9.92
CA ASP A 78 -1.45 -19.32 -10.45
C ASP A 78 -2.28 -20.59 -10.25
N VAL A 79 -1.98 -21.61 -11.06
CA VAL A 79 -2.58 -22.95 -11.00
C VAL A 79 -1.60 -23.93 -10.36
N GLY A 80 -2.04 -24.63 -9.31
CA GLY A 80 -1.23 -25.60 -8.57
C GLY A 80 -0.40 -24.97 -7.47
N ILE A 81 0.59 -25.73 -6.96
CA ILE A 81 1.53 -25.30 -5.92
C ILE A 81 2.84 -24.83 -6.55
N GLY A 82 3.54 -23.93 -5.83
CA GLY A 82 4.80 -23.37 -6.28
C GLY A 82 6.02 -24.27 -6.06
N GLU A 83 7.17 -23.84 -6.56
CA GLU A 83 8.43 -24.58 -6.41
C GLU A 83 8.91 -24.60 -4.94
N TRP A 84 8.66 -23.54 -4.18
CA TRP A 84 8.92 -23.53 -2.73
C TRP A 84 8.08 -24.60 -2.02
N ASP A 85 6.79 -24.70 -2.35
CA ASP A 85 5.88 -25.67 -1.72
C ASP A 85 6.33 -27.10 -1.97
N LYS A 86 6.78 -27.41 -3.19
CA LYS A 86 7.34 -28.74 -3.52
C LYS A 86 8.57 -29.05 -2.65
N ARG A 87 9.43 -28.04 -2.40
CA ARG A 87 10.60 -28.18 -1.52
C ARG A 87 10.20 -28.42 -0.07
N THR A 88 9.19 -27.71 0.39
CA THR A 88 8.66 -27.85 1.76
C THR A 88 8.07 -29.25 1.98
N VAL A 89 7.32 -29.77 0.98
CA VAL A 89 6.79 -31.14 1.00
C VAL A 89 7.92 -32.16 1.02
N LEU A 90 8.95 -32.00 0.18
CA LEU A 90 10.12 -32.90 0.19
C LEU A 90 10.78 -32.92 1.56
N TYR A 91 11.03 -31.75 2.15
CA TYR A 91 11.67 -31.65 3.47
C TYR A 91 10.87 -32.34 4.56
N ALA A 92 9.54 -32.12 4.59
CA ALA A 92 8.68 -32.57 5.68
C ALA A 92 8.26 -34.05 5.52
N TYR A 93 7.95 -34.47 4.29
CA TYR A 93 7.18 -35.69 4.04
C TYR A 93 7.87 -36.74 3.17
N GLN A 94 9.08 -36.44 2.63
CA GLN A 94 9.79 -37.45 1.87
C GLN A 94 10.11 -38.66 2.75
N ASP A 95 9.77 -39.86 2.30
CA ASP A 95 10.22 -41.11 2.91
C ASP A 95 11.66 -41.43 2.47
N PHE A 96 12.45 -41.98 3.39
CA PHE A 96 13.84 -42.36 3.17
C PHE A 96 14.01 -43.85 3.41
N PRO A 97 14.75 -44.56 2.53
CA PRO A 97 15.06 -45.97 2.70
C PRO A 97 15.73 -46.27 4.06
N ASP A 98 15.63 -47.53 4.49
CA ASP A 98 16.31 -47.98 5.70
C ASP A 98 17.84 -47.74 5.59
N GLY A 99 18.42 -47.29 6.71
CA GLY A 99 19.86 -47.00 6.78
C GLY A 99 20.30 -45.62 6.29
N VAL A 100 19.38 -44.83 5.74
CA VAL A 100 19.67 -43.43 5.39
C VAL A 100 19.63 -42.53 6.63
N ASP A 101 20.66 -41.74 6.83
CA ASP A 101 20.64 -40.64 7.81
C ASP A 101 19.63 -39.58 7.40
N ARG A 102 18.43 -39.63 8.00
CA ARG A 102 17.31 -38.73 7.68
C ARG A 102 17.64 -37.27 8.01
N ALA A 103 18.44 -37.02 9.05
CA ALA A 103 18.81 -35.65 9.39
C ALA A 103 19.75 -35.05 8.32
N ALA A 104 20.76 -35.78 7.92
CA ALA A 104 21.68 -35.38 6.85
C ALA A 104 20.94 -35.22 5.50
N ALA A 105 19.99 -36.11 5.19
CA ALA A 105 19.21 -36.03 3.96
C ALA A 105 18.30 -34.77 3.94
N ARG A 106 17.65 -34.45 5.03
CA ARG A 106 16.86 -33.22 5.17
C ARG A 106 17.74 -31.96 5.10
N GLN A 107 18.91 -31.99 5.77
CA GLN A 107 19.85 -30.87 5.66
C GLN A 107 20.23 -30.63 4.20
N LYS A 108 20.51 -31.69 3.45
CA LYS A 108 20.81 -31.57 2.01
C LYS A 108 19.68 -30.94 1.22
N ILE A 109 18.41 -31.27 1.51
CA ILE A 109 17.25 -30.63 0.85
C ILE A 109 17.25 -29.13 1.15
N MET A 110 17.54 -28.72 2.40
CA MET A 110 17.63 -27.31 2.78
C MET A 110 18.79 -26.60 2.08
N ASP A 111 19.98 -27.19 2.09
CA ASP A 111 21.16 -26.64 1.44
C ASP A 111 20.94 -26.46 -0.07
N ASP A 112 20.34 -27.46 -0.74
CA ASP A 112 19.98 -27.40 -2.14
C ASP A 112 18.91 -26.32 -2.41
N THR A 113 17.97 -26.11 -1.47
CA THR A 113 16.93 -25.08 -1.59
C THR A 113 17.51 -23.69 -1.47
N ILE A 114 18.34 -23.45 -0.46
CA ILE A 114 19.07 -22.19 -0.26
C ILE A 114 20.02 -21.92 -1.43
N GLY A 115 20.76 -22.95 -1.87
CA GLY A 115 21.70 -22.86 -2.99
C GLY A 115 21.04 -22.52 -4.34
N GLN A 116 19.77 -22.81 -4.51
CA GLN A 116 18.95 -22.39 -5.64
C GLN A 116 18.41 -20.95 -5.51
N GLY A 117 18.72 -20.28 -4.40
CA GLY A 117 18.35 -18.89 -4.16
C GLY A 117 16.93 -18.70 -3.63
N PHE A 118 16.24 -19.76 -3.18
CA PHE A 118 14.94 -19.60 -2.56
C PHE A 118 15.03 -18.79 -1.27
N LYS A 119 14.06 -17.90 -1.09
CA LYS A 119 13.97 -17.00 0.06
C LYS A 119 12.81 -17.41 0.96
N TYR A 120 12.94 -17.08 2.24
CA TYR A 120 11.89 -17.29 3.23
C TYR A 120 11.78 -16.07 4.14
N VAL A 121 10.58 -15.51 4.27
CA VAL A 121 10.25 -14.45 5.22
C VAL A 121 8.93 -14.79 5.91
N ALA A 122 9.00 -14.92 7.24
CA ALA A 122 7.86 -15.28 8.08
C ALA A 122 6.95 -14.09 8.41
N ASP A 123 5.80 -14.38 9.02
CA ASP A 123 4.77 -13.41 9.44
C ASP A 123 5.33 -12.25 10.26
N THR A 124 6.18 -12.53 11.24
CA THR A 124 6.76 -11.53 12.15
C THR A 124 7.55 -10.44 11.43
N ASP A 125 8.15 -10.79 10.29
CA ASP A 125 8.98 -9.89 9.50
C ASP A 125 8.29 -9.35 8.25
N ALA A 126 7.02 -9.76 8.02
CA ALA A 126 6.23 -9.36 6.86
C ALA A 126 4.97 -8.53 7.21
N ARG A 127 4.21 -8.90 8.27
CA ARG A 127 2.87 -8.34 8.49
C ARG A 127 2.84 -6.89 8.91
N SER A 128 3.71 -6.47 9.81
CA SER A 128 3.69 -5.10 10.28
C SER A 128 4.20 -4.12 9.23
N ILE A 129 3.55 -2.99 9.11
CA ILE A 129 4.01 -1.87 8.28
C ILE A 129 5.41 -1.38 8.68
N SER A 130 5.79 -1.58 9.95
CA SER A 130 7.07 -1.18 10.52
C SER A 130 8.21 -2.16 10.24
N THR A 131 7.94 -3.34 9.65
CA THR A 131 8.99 -4.32 9.33
C THR A 131 9.95 -3.77 8.29
N SER A 132 11.13 -4.39 8.20
CA SER A 132 12.24 -3.86 7.43
C SER A 132 12.70 -4.75 6.27
N HIS A 133 12.19 -5.98 6.15
CA HIS A 133 12.63 -6.88 5.10
C HIS A 133 11.93 -6.53 3.76
N PRO A 134 12.69 -6.07 2.74
CA PRO A 134 12.07 -5.61 1.48
C PRO A 134 11.33 -6.69 0.70
N ASP A 135 11.74 -7.95 0.84
CA ASP A 135 11.13 -9.08 0.12
C ASP A 135 9.95 -9.72 0.88
N GLY A 136 9.66 -9.29 2.11
CA GLY A 136 8.58 -9.85 2.92
C GLY A 136 7.32 -8.98 2.86
N ASN A 137 6.42 -9.23 1.92
CA ASN A 137 5.24 -8.41 1.69
C ASN A 137 3.98 -9.26 1.56
N LEU A 138 2.84 -8.65 1.88
CA LEU A 138 1.51 -9.23 1.72
C LEU A 138 0.81 -8.50 0.57
N TRP A 139 0.06 -9.23 -0.25
CA TRP A 139 -0.76 -8.65 -1.31
C TRP A 139 0.05 -7.86 -2.33
N ASP A 140 1.25 -8.35 -2.65
CA ASP A 140 2.14 -7.78 -3.67
C ASP A 140 2.38 -8.76 -4.82
N ASN A 141 3.09 -8.31 -5.83
CA ASN A 141 3.58 -9.09 -6.95
C ASN A 141 4.99 -8.63 -7.33
N GLY A 142 5.70 -9.49 -8.03
CA GLY A 142 6.96 -9.16 -8.66
C GLY A 142 8.15 -9.06 -7.71
N ALA A 143 9.34 -8.99 -8.30
CA ALA A 143 10.61 -8.93 -7.57
C ALA A 143 11.08 -7.50 -7.26
N ASP A 144 10.44 -6.49 -7.82
CA ASP A 144 10.77 -5.07 -7.65
C ASP A 144 9.53 -4.28 -7.24
N ALA A 145 9.45 -3.95 -5.93
CA ALA A 145 8.31 -3.27 -5.36
C ALA A 145 8.03 -1.89 -5.99
N ILE A 146 9.07 -1.16 -6.46
CA ILE A 146 8.88 0.15 -7.09
C ILE A 146 8.29 -0.02 -8.49
N GLN A 147 8.82 -0.93 -9.29
CA GLN A 147 8.29 -1.20 -10.64
C GLN A 147 6.84 -1.68 -10.57
N GLU A 148 6.52 -2.52 -9.60
CA GLU A 148 5.14 -2.98 -9.41
C GLU A 148 4.22 -1.85 -8.95
N LEU A 149 4.67 -0.93 -8.10
CA LEU A 149 3.90 0.27 -7.76
C LEU A 149 3.60 1.11 -9.01
N GLU A 150 4.59 1.37 -9.85
CA GLU A 150 4.43 2.11 -11.11
C GLU A 150 3.45 1.39 -12.05
N HIS A 151 3.55 0.06 -12.15
CA HIS A 151 2.62 -0.77 -12.91
C HIS A 151 1.18 -0.66 -12.38
N LEU A 152 0.97 -0.83 -11.08
CA LEU A 152 -0.36 -0.72 -10.47
C LEU A 152 -0.95 0.69 -10.60
N MET A 153 -0.13 1.75 -10.54
CA MET A 153 -0.57 3.11 -10.80
C MET A 153 -1.05 3.27 -12.24
N LYS A 154 -0.39 2.62 -13.20
CA LYS A 154 -0.83 2.60 -14.60
C LYS A 154 -2.12 1.81 -14.80
N VAL A 155 -2.24 0.64 -14.19
CA VAL A 155 -3.48 -0.16 -14.19
C VAL A 155 -4.64 0.66 -13.61
N ARG A 156 -4.40 1.33 -12.47
CA ARG A 156 -5.36 2.22 -11.81
C ARG A 156 -5.82 3.35 -12.75
N GLU A 157 -4.89 4.00 -13.43
CA GLU A 157 -5.19 5.06 -14.40
C GLU A 157 -6.12 4.56 -15.50
N ILE A 158 -5.79 3.42 -16.13
CA ILE A 158 -6.58 2.81 -17.19
C ILE A 158 -8.00 2.47 -16.69
N ALA A 159 -8.10 1.85 -15.51
CA ALA A 159 -9.38 1.48 -14.93
C ALA A 159 -10.26 2.70 -14.60
N LEU A 160 -9.69 3.76 -14.04
CA LEU A 160 -10.41 4.99 -13.73
C LEU A 160 -10.89 5.75 -14.99
N GLN A 161 -10.10 5.73 -16.07
CA GLN A 161 -10.49 6.33 -17.35
C GLN A 161 -11.66 5.61 -18.02
N ARG A 162 -11.82 4.30 -17.76
CA ARG A 162 -12.89 3.45 -18.30
C ARG A 162 -14.07 3.29 -17.36
N PHE A 163 -13.97 3.83 -16.15
CA PHE A 163 -14.99 3.65 -15.13
C PHE A 163 -16.33 4.24 -15.59
N SER A 164 -17.39 3.44 -15.50
CA SER A 164 -18.70 3.78 -16.03
C SER A 164 -19.80 3.01 -15.30
N GLU A 165 -21.05 3.20 -15.70
CA GLU A 165 -22.20 2.39 -15.20
C GLU A 165 -21.99 0.89 -15.41
N ARG A 166 -21.17 0.48 -16.40
CA ARG A 166 -20.86 -0.92 -16.66
C ARG A 166 -20.05 -1.60 -15.55
N ASN A 167 -19.56 -0.86 -14.56
CA ASN A 167 -18.90 -1.42 -13.39
C ASN A 167 -19.86 -2.06 -12.39
N ILE A 168 -21.16 -1.85 -12.54
CA ILE A 168 -22.20 -2.49 -11.74
C ILE A 168 -23.26 -3.13 -12.65
N ARG A 169 -23.94 -4.16 -12.13
CA ARG A 169 -25.00 -4.86 -12.87
C ARG A 169 -26.20 -3.95 -13.14
N ILE A 170 -26.89 -4.18 -14.25
CA ILE A 170 -28.14 -3.50 -14.58
C ILE A 170 -29.13 -3.66 -13.41
N GLY A 171 -29.84 -2.58 -13.07
CA GLY A 171 -30.78 -2.53 -11.98
C GLY A 171 -30.19 -2.26 -10.58
N ARG A 172 -28.86 -2.23 -10.43
CA ARG A 172 -28.25 -1.76 -9.18
C ARG A 172 -28.29 -0.23 -9.08
N PRO A 173 -28.50 0.34 -7.88
CA PRO A 173 -28.46 1.79 -7.68
C PRO A 173 -27.08 2.37 -8.03
N LEU A 174 -27.03 3.46 -8.81
CA LEU A 174 -25.77 4.11 -9.21
C LEU A 174 -24.83 4.46 -8.05
N PRO A 175 -25.29 4.89 -6.86
CA PRO A 175 -24.37 5.14 -5.73
C PRO A 175 -23.59 3.90 -5.26
N THR A 176 -23.95 2.67 -5.68
CA THR A 176 -23.14 1.47 -5.40
C THR A 176 -21.85 1.40 -6.24
N LEU A 177 -21.71 2.28 -7.25
CA LEU A 177 -20.45 2.48 -7.96
C LEU A 177 -19.30 2.89 -7.01
N GLU A 178 -19.60 3.61 -5.91
CA GLU A 178 -18.59 3.96 -4.91
C GLU A 178 -17.90 2.72 -4.33
N GLU A 179 -18.65 1.64 -4.09
CA GLU A 179 -18.09 0.38 -3.53
C GLU A 179 -17.16 -0.34 -4.50
N VAL A 180 -17.39 -0.18 -5.80
CA VAL A 180 -16.51 -0.72 -6.85
C VAL A 180 -15.35 0.22 -7.14
N LEU A 181 -15.54 1.52 -6.94
CA LEU A 181 -14.48 2.52 -7.08
C LEU A 181 -13.37 2.36 -6.04
N VAL A 182 -13.73 2.06 -4.79
CA VAL A 182 -12.76 1.97 -3.68
C VAL A 182 -11.58 1.04 -3.98
N PRO A 183 -11.78 -0.25 -4.35
CA PRO A 183 -10.66 -1.16 -4.62
C PRO A 183 -9.81 -0.74 -5.83
N ILE A 184 -10.37 0.01 -6.77
CA ILE A 184 -9.64 0.50 -7.94
C ILE A 184 -8.89 1.80 -7.61
N TYR A 185 -9.54 2.72 -6.93
CA TYR A 185 -8.89 3.97 -6.55
C TYR A 185 -7.70 3.73 -5.60
N LEU A 186 -7.84 2.79 -4.66
CA LEU A 186 -6.79 2.38 -3.72
C LEU A 186 -6.09 1.07 -4.15
N LEU A 187 -6.01 0.77 -5.44
CA LEU A 187 -5.42 -0.45 -5.98
C LEU A 187 -3.99 -0.69 -5.49
N HIS A 188 -3.24 0.38 -5.34
CA HIS A 188 -1.84 0.41 -4.92
C HIS A 188 -1.61 0.34 -3.41
N ARG A 189 -2.68 0.17 -2.59
CA ARG A 189 -2.61 0.29 -1.12
C ARG A 189 -1.57 -0.62 -0.45
N PHE A 190 -1.48 -1.87 -0.89
CA PHE A 190 -0.51 -2.83 -0.34
C PHE A 190 0.89 -2.62 -0.92
N GLN A 191 0.96 -2.19 -2.17
CA GLN A 191 2.23 -1.93 -2.83
C GLN A 191 2.95 -0.70 -2.24
N ILE A 192 2.23 0.29 -1.71
CA ILE A 192 2.79 1.37 -0.91
C ILE A 192 3.55 0.81 0.31
N GLU A 193 2.99 -0.18 1.00
CA GLU A 193 3.63 -0.82 2.15
C GLU A 193 4.90 -1.58 1.73
N ALA A 194 4.85 -2.32 0.62
CA ALA A 194 6.00 -3.02 0.06
C ALA A 194 7.15 -2.06 -0.31
N VAL A 195 6.85 -0.96 -1.01
CA VAL A 195 7.83 0.09 -1.31
C VAL A 195 8.39 0.72 -0.04
N GLY A 196 7.54 0.93 0.96
CA GLY A 196 7.94 1.48 2.26
C GLY A 196 9.00 0.66 2.97
N LYS A 197 9.02 -0.66 2.81
CA LYS A 197 10.04 -1.54 3.41
C LYS A 197 11.44 -1.38 2.81
N LEU A 198 11.56 -0.76 1.65
CA LEU A 198 12.85 -0.33 1.12
C LEU A 198 13.45 0.83 1.91
N ILE A 199 12.64 1.69 2.53
CA ILE A 199 13.06 2.90 3.24
C ILE A 199 13.49 2.53 4.66
N GLY A 200 14.76 2.74 5.01
CA GLY A 200 15.35 2.23 6.24
C GLY A 200 15.29 0.70 6.32
N GLY A 201 15.27 0.04 5.15
CA GLY A 201 15.12 -1.39 5.02
C GLY A 201 16.43 -2.15 5.14
N GLN A 202 16.31 -3.44 5.44
CA GLN A 202 17.44 -4.35 5.62
C GLN A 202 17.06 -5.73 5.09
N TYR A 203 17.86 -6.27 4.16
CA TYR A 203 17.80 -7.68 3.79
C TYR A 203 18.49 -8.52 4.86
N PHE A 204 17.90 -9.62 5.23
CA PHE A 204 18.49 -10.60 6.14
C PHE A 204 17.91 -12.00 5.86
N THR A 205 18.54 -13.02 6.41
CA THR A 205 18.06 -14.40 6.39
C THR A 205 18.04 -14.95 7.82
N TYR A 206 17.31 -16.02 8.06
CA TYR A 206 17.28 -16.70 9.37
C TYR A 206 18.49 -17.64 9.52
N ARG A 207 19.65 -17.11 9.26
CA ARG A 207 20.93 -17.85 9.23
C ARG A 207 21.30 -18.46 10.57
N LEU A 208 21.87 -19.65 10.51
CA LEU A 208 22.48 -20.32 11.63
C LEU A 208 24.00 -20.16 11.63
N ARG A 209 24.62 -20.34 12.77
CA ARG A 209 26.09 -20.38 12.84
C ARG A 209 26.63 -21.57 12.05
N GLY A 210 27.39 -21.30 11.01
CA GLY A 210 28.00 -22.32 10.17
C GLY A 210 27.27 -22.60 8.85
N ASP A 211 26.09 -22.01 8.62
CA ASP A 211 25.47 -22.07 7.31
C ASP A 211 26.12 -21.07 6.33
N ALA A 212 25.80 -21.22 5.04
CA ALA A 212 26.36 -20.39 3.97
C ALA A 212 25.49 -19.17 3.63
N GLN A 213 24.44 -18.87 4.41
CA GLN A 213 23.52 -17.78 4.12
C GLN A 213 24.16 -16.41 4.35
N GLU A 214 23.76 -15.42 3.54
CA GLU A 214 24.23 -14.06 3.67
C GLU A 214 23.85 -13.42 5.01
N GLY A 215 24.72 -12.53 5.51
CA GLY A 215 24.42 -11.69 6.67
C GLY A 215 23.44 -10.57 6.33
N ALA A 216 23.03 -9.85 7.37
CA ALA A 216 22.18 -8.69 7.20
C ALA A 216 22.90 -7.58 6.41
N ARG A 217 22.19 -6.97 5.46
CA ARG A 217 22.71 -5.84 4.66
C ARG A 217 21.63 -4.77 4.48
N PRO A 218 21.95 -3.47 4.63
CA PRO A 218 20.98 -2.41 4.41
C PRO A 218 20.58 -2.32 2.94
N VAL A 219 19.38 -1.79 2.69
CA VAL A 219 18.99 -1.38 1.33
C VAL A 219 19.88 -0.23 0.88
N PRO A 220 20.45 -0.27 -0.34
CA PRO A 220 21.31 0.81 -0.85
C PRO A 220 20.62 2.18 -0.82
N VAL A 221 21.35 3.23 -0.44
CA VAL A 221 20.82 4.61 -0.28
C VAL A 221 20.09 5.10 -1.52
N ALA A 222 20.66 4.86 -2.72
CA ALA A 222 20.00 5.25 -3.97
C ALA A 222 18.64 4.57 -4.15
N ARG A 223 18.52 3.30 -3.72
CA ARG A 223 17.26 2.55 -3.80
C ARG A 223 16.23 3.07 -2.80
N GLN A 224 16.66 3.45 -1.61
CA GLN A 224 15.80 4.09 -0.62
C GLN A 224 15.26 5.43 -1.14
N GLN A 225 16.11 6.24 -1.78
CA GLN A 225 15.68 7.51 -2.38
C GLN A 225 14.68 7.30 -3.52
N GLN A 226 14.88 6.29 -4.37
CA GLN A 226 13.89 5.91 -5.40
C GLN A 226 12.54 5.54 -4.77
N ALA A 227 12.55 4.78 -3.67
CA ALA A 227 11.33 4.41 -2.93
C ALA A 227 10.61 5.64 -2.36
N ILE A 228 11.33 6.58 -1.75
CA ILE A 228 10.76 7.84 -1.27
C ILE A 228 10.09 8.60 -2.42
N ASN A 229 10.78 8.76 -3.54
CA ASN A 229 10.25 9.47 -4.71
C ASN A 229 9.01 8.78 -5.29
N ALA A 230 9.01 7.45 -5.40
CA ALA A 230 7.88 6.67 -5.90
C ALA A 230 6.64 6.82 -5.00
N LEU A 231 6.82 6.80 -3.68
CA LEU A 231 5.73 7.04 -2.73
C LEU A 231 5.20 8.47 -2.83
N LEU A 232 6.06 9.47 -2.92
CA LEU A 232 5.65 10.87 -3.05
C LEU A 232 4.89 11.14 -4.35
N ALA A 233 5.20 10.43 -5.43
CA ALA A 233 4.45 10.53 -6.68
C ALA A 233 2.98 10.07 -6.53
N THR A 234 2.66 9.19 -5.58
CA THR A 234 1.28 8.72 -5.34
C THR A 234 0.38 9.79 -4.71
N ILE A 235 0.93 10.85 -4.13
CA ILE A 235 0.19 11.94 -3.49
C ILE A 235 0.11 13.22 -4.35
N ASP A 236 0.56 13.17 -5.60
CA ASP A 236 0.39 14.27 -6.55
C ASP A 236 -1.11 14.54 -6.79
N PRO A 237 -1.59 15.78 -6.64
CA PRO A 237 -3.00 16.12 -6.86
C PRO A 237 -3.56 15.70 -8.21
N ALA A 238 -2.76 15.77 -9.28
CA ALA A 238 -3.18 15.35 -10.61
C ALA A 238 -3.38 13.82 -10.71
N VAL A 239 -2.61 13.04 -9.96
CA VAL A 239 -2.76 11.57 -9.84
C VAL A 239 -3.96 11.21 -8.97
N LEU A 240 -4.23 12.03 -7.94
CA LEU A 240 -5.32 11.80 -6.98
C LEU A 240 -6.69 12.22 -7.50
N ARG A 241 -6.74 13.15 -8.46
CA ARG A 241 -7.99 13.64 -9.02
C ARG A 241 -8.78 12.54 -9.72
N LEU A 242 -10.08 12.45 -9.42
CA LEU A 242 -11.01 11.63 -10.17
C LEU A 242 -11.43 12.31 -11.47
N PRO A 243 -11.65 11.55 -12.57
CA PRO A 243 -12.28 12.08 -13.77
C PRO A 243 -13.66 12.67 -13.44
N GLN A 244 -13.99 13.87 -13.96
CA GLN A 244 -15.27 14.53 -13.67
C GLN A 244 -16.46 13.66 -14.07
N GLY A 245 -16.41 13.00 -15.23
CA GLY A 245 -17.49 12.12 -15.68
C GLY A 245 -17.76 10.95 -14.72
N LEU A 246 -16.72 10.46 -14.00
CA LEU A 246 -16.91 9.45 -12.95
C LEU A 246 -17.62 10.07 -11.73
N VAL A 247 -17.20 11.26 -11.31
CA VAL A 247 -17.83 11.95 -10.17
C VAL A 247 -19.31 12.18 -10.41
N ASP A 248 -19.69 12.56 -11.63
CA ASP A 248 -21.07 12.84 -12.02
C ASP A 248 -21.98 11.59 -12.02
N LEU A 249 -21.39 10.38 -12.14
CA LEU A 249 -22.14 9.12 -12.06
C LEU A 249 -22.57 8.75 -10.65
N ILE A 250 -21.80 9.17 -9.62
CA ILE A 250 -22.07 8.76 -8.24
C ILE A 250 -23.12 9.68 -7.62
N THR A 251 -24.38 9.30 -7.77
CA THR A 251 -25.51 10.04 -7.20
C THR A 251 -25.64 9.81 -5.69
N PRO A 252 -26.40 10.67 -4.96
CA PRO A 252 -26.73 10.41 -3.57
C PRO A 252 -27.41 9.05 -3.36
N ARG A 253 -27.13 8.40 -2.23
CA ARG A 253 -27.74 7.11 -1.90
C ARG A 253 -29.23 7.22 -1.71
N VAL A 254 -29.95 6.24 -2.23
CA VAL A 254 -31.38 6.12 -2.06
C VAL A 254 -31.74 5.67 -0.64
N PRO A 255 -32.93 5.98 -0.14
CA PRO A 255 -33.42 5.45 1.13
C PRO A 255 -33.29 3.92 1.20
N ASN A 256 -32.93 3.39 2.35
CA ASN A 256 -32.69 1.96 2.61
C ASN A 256 -31.47 1.34 1.89
N ASN A 257 -30.59 2.15 1.30
CA ASN A 257 -29.29 1.72 0.80
C ASN A 257 -28.17 2.50 1.50
N PRO A 258 -27.81 2.17 2.75
CA PRO A 258 -26.80 2.89 3.50
C PRO A 258 -25.41 2.65 2.90
N LYS A 259 -24.45 3.50 3.26
CA LYS A 259 -23.03 3.29 2.94
C LYS A 259 -22.55 1.98 3.58
N SER A 260 -21.79 1.21 2.81
CA SER A 260 -21.04 0.07 3.34
C SER A 260 -19.70 0.53 3.92
N ARG A 261 -18.96 -0.39 4.52
CA ARG A 261 -17.60 -0.13 4.96
C ARG A 261 -16.63 0.15 3.80
N GLU A 262 -16.97 -0.29 2.59
CA GLU A 262 -16.20 -0.05 1.35
C GLU A 262 -16.65 1.25 0.67
N THR A 263 -16.69 2.35 1.41
CA THR A 263 -17.01 3.69 0.92
C THR A 263 -16.10 4.72 1.56
N PHE A 264 -15.91 5.86 0.91
CA PHE A 264 -15.09 6.94 1.44
C PHE A 264 -15.87 7.80 2.44
N SER A 265 -15.23 8.22 3.52
CA SER A 265 -15.77 9.20 4.47
C SER A 265 -15.65 10.61 3.90
N GLY A 266 -16.77 11.16 3.40
CA GLY A 266 -16.84 12.51 2.85
C GLY A 266 -17.29 13.56 3.87
N ALA A 267 -17.09 14.84 3.51
CA ALA A 267 -17.53 16.02 4.28
C ALA A 267 -18.72 16.74 3.63
N THR A 268 -19.29 16.22 2.53
CA THR A 268 -20.33 16.86 1.73
C THR A 268 -21.75 16.34 2.00
N GLY A 269 -21.96 15.68 3.13
CA GLY A 269 -23.25 15.13 3.51
C GLY A 269 -23.65 13.93 2.65
N ILE A 270 -24.83 14.00 2.01
CA ILE A 270 -25.34 12.92 1.16
C ILE A 270 -24.67 12.85 -0.21
N ASN A 271 -24.04 13.94 -0.65
CA ASN A 271 -23.37 13.98 -1.94
C ASN A 271 -22.03 13.27 -1.86
N PHE A 272 -21.62 12.66 -2.98
CA PHE A 272 -20.26 12.11 -3.09
C PHE A 272 -19.22 13.23 -2.96
N ASP A 273 -18.24 13.03 -2.10
CA ASP A 273 -17.14 13.97 -1.89
C ASP A 273 -15.94 13.56 -2.76
N PRO A 274 -15.65 14.28 -3.87
CA PRO A 274 -14.57 13.90 -4.79
C PRO A 274 -13.16 14.07 -4.17
N VAL A 275 -13.06 14.71 -3.00
CA VAL A 275 -11.79 14.90 -2.27
C VAL A 275 -11.56 13.78 -1.24
N ALA A 276 -12.61 13.10 -0.79
CA ALA A 276 -12.48 12.04 0.21
C ALA A 276 -11.58 10.87 -0.24
N PRO A 277 -11.65 10.37 -1.49
CA PRO A 277 -10.70 9.38 -1.99
C PRO A 277 -9.24 9.83 -1.91
N ALA A 278 -8.97 11.09 -2.30
CA ALA A 278 -7.63 11.67 -2.23
C ALA A 278 -7.10 11.73 -0.80
N ARG A 279 -7.94 12.14 0.17
CA ARG A 279 -7.57 12.12 1.59
C ARG A 279 -7.18 10.72 2.07
N SER A 280 -7.92 9.70 1.65
CA SER A 280 -7.61 8.31 2.00
C SER A 280 -6.28 7.84 1.39
N ALA A 281 -6.02 8.14 0.12
CA ALA A 281 -4.76 7.78 -0.54
C ALA A 281 -3.55 8.48 0.07
N VAL A 282 -3.65 9.77 0.37
CA VAL A 282 -2.58 10.52 1.07
C VAL A 282 -2.31 9.91 2.44
N ALA A 283 -3.35 9.60 3.22
CA ALA A 283 -3.19 8.99 4.54
C ALA A 283 -2.46 7.64 4.47
N LEU A 284 -2.73 6.80 3.46
CA LEU A 284 -2.00 5.55 3.24
C LEU A 284 -0.49 5.78 3.05
N THR A 285 -0.13 6.70 2.18
CA THR A 285 1.27 7.01 1.89
C THR A 285 1.97 7.62 3.11
N LEU A 286 1.31 8.55 3.82
CA LEU A 286 1.89 9.17 5.00
C LEU A 286 2.05 8.19 6.16
N ARG A 287 1.14 7.24 6.35
CA ARG A 287 1.27 6.18 7.35
C ARG A 287 2.56 5.38 7.16
N VAL A 288 2.99 5.18 5.92
CA VAL A 288 4.24 4.50 5.60
C VAL A 288 5.45 5.42 5.80
N LEU A 289 5.41 6.64 5.28
CA LEU A 289 6.54 7.57 5.34
C LEU A 289 6.84 8.08 6.75
N LEU A 290 5.80 8.22 7.59
CA LEU A 290 5.89 8.72 8.96
C LEU A 290 5.84 7.61 10.03
N ASP A 291 6.04 6.33 9.62
CA ASP A 291 6.16 5.24 10.58
C ASP A 291 7.33 5.51 11.56
N PRO A 292 7.08 5.57 12.89
CA PRO A 292 8.10 5.99 13.86
C PRO A 292 9.30 5.05 13.92
N THR A 293 9.09 3.74 13.72
CA THR A 293 10.17 2.74 13.72
C THR A 293 11.05 2.88 12.49
N ARG A 294 10.46 3.12 11.32
CA ARG A 294 11.19 3.39 10.08
C ARG A 294 11.97 4.68 10.17
N ALA A 295 11.36 5.76 10.67
CA ALA A 295 12.03 7.03 10.90
C ALA A 295 13.25 6.89 11.82
N ALA A 296 13.12 6.12 12.90
CA ALA A 296 14.24 5.83 13.80
C ALA A 296 15.38 5.05 13.12
N ARG A 297 15.07 4.10 12.22
CA ARG A 297 16.10 3.40 11.43
C ARG A 297 16.84 4.37 10.51
N LEU A 298 16.12 5.29 9.85
CA LEU A 298 16.73 6.31 8.98
C LEU A 298 17.64 7.26 9.76
N GLU A 299 17.24 7.72 10.96
CA GLU A 299 18.07 8.54 11.82
C GLU A 299 19.38 7.86 12.20
N ARG A 300 19.32 6.55 12.50
CA ARG A 300 20.51 5.77 12.87
C ARG A 300 21.41 5.44 11.68
N ALA A 301 20.83 5.27 10.49
CA ALA A 301 21.60 4.98 9.28
C ALA A 301 22.34 6.21 8.72
N GLY A 302 21.86 7.42 9.00
CA GLY A 302 22.45 8.67 8.56
C GLY A 302 22.21 9.05 7.10
N ALA A 303 22.06 8.08 6.20
CA ALA A 303 21.77 8.31 4.78
C ALA A 303 20.78 7.25 4.27
N PRO A 304 19.70 7.66 3.53
CA PRO A 304 19.37 9.05 3.14
C PRO A 304 18.97 9.95 4.30
N GLY A 305 18.74 9.41 5.51
CA GLY A 305 18.27 10.11 6.69
C GLY A 305 16.77 10.40 6.69
N PHE A 306 16.21 10.68 7.85
CA PHE A 306 14.78 11.00 7.95
C PHE A 306 14.46 12.38 7.34
N ASP A 307 15.43 13.30 7.29
CA ASP A 307 15.29 14.60 6.62
C ASP A 307 14.95 14.45 5.13
N ALA A 308 15.41 13.40 4.45
CA ALA A 308 15.05 13.16 3.06
C ALA A 308 13.55 12.90 2.88
N VAL A 309 12.92 12.19 3.82
CA VAL A 309 11.48 11.95 3.84
C VAL A 309 10.73 13.24 4.15
N ILE A 310 11.12 13.97 5.20
CA ILE A 310 10.49 15.24 5.59
C ILE A 310 10.54 16.25 4.45
N ASN A 311 11.74 16.51 3.92
CA ASN A 311 11.93 17.48 2.83
C ASN A 311 11.18 17.06 1.55
N GLY A 312 11.14 15.78 1.24
CA GLY A 312 10.36 15.26 0.12
C GLY A 312 8.85 15.51 0.28
N MET A 313 8.29 15.23 1.46
CA MET A 313 6.88 15.51 1.74
C MET A 313 6.55 17.02 1.68
N LEU A 314 7.38 17.87 2.27
CA LEU A 314 7.20 19.32 2.22
C LEU A 314 7.32 19.87 0.80
N ALA A 315 8.27 19.36 0.01
CA ALA A 315 8.43 19.73 -1.39
C ALA A 315 7.23 19.31 -2.25
N ALA A 316 6.69 18.11 -2.02
CA ALA A 316 5.54 17.58 -2.77
C ALA A 316 4.20 18.25 -2.38
N THR A 317 4.14 18.98 -1.26
CA THR A 317 2.88 19.54 -0.73
C THR A 317 2.96 21.05 -0.48
N TRP A 318 3.64 21.48 0.58
CA TRP A 318 3.67 22.90 1.00
C TRP A 318 4.47 23.80 0.07
N TYR A 319 5.55 23.27 -0.55
CA TYR A 319 6.47 24.02 -1.41
C TYR A 319 6.23 23.78 -2.88
N ALA A 320 5.24 22.93 -3.22
CA ALA A 320 4.83 22.68 -4.61
C ALA A 320 4.22 23.92 -5.26
N ASP A 321 4.25 23.96 -6.59
CA ASP A 321 3.62 25.00 -7.39
C ASP A 321 2.10 25.03 -7.16
N ALA A 322 1.52 26.22 -7.29
CA ALA A 322 0.09 26.41 -7.06
C ALA A 322 -0.75 25.68 -8.12
N SER A 323 -1.61 24.79 -7.66
CA SER A 323 -2.64 24.13 -8.47
C SER A 323 -3.91 25.00 -8.59
N THR A 324 -4.80 24.65 -9.50
CA THR A 324 -6.10 25.31 -9.68
C THR A 324 -7.25 24.31 -9.59
N GLY A 325 -8.48 24.81 -9.44
CA GLY A 325 -9.68 23.96 -9.41
C GLY A 325 -9.67 22.93 -8.27
N ILE A 326 -10.09 21.71 -8.59
CA ILE A 326 -10.16 20.61 -7.61
C ILE A 326 -8.75 20.18 -7.16
N ASP A 327 -7.74 20.25 -8.02
CA ASP A 327 -6.36 19.91 -7.66
C ASP A 327 -5.84 20.82 -6.54
N ALA A 328 -6.22 22.10 -6.53
CA ALA A 328 -5.87 23.00 -5.44
C ALA A 328 -6.55 22.64 -4.12
N VAL A 329 -7.77 22.08 -4.15
CA VAL A 329 -8.45 21.59 -2.96
C VAL A 329 -7.75 20.33 -2.44
N ILE A 330 -7.42 19.39 -3.31
CA ILE A 330 -6.67 18.17 -2.97
C ILE A 330 -5.29 18.51 -2.40
N ALA A 331 -4.55 19.43 -3.04
CA ALA A 331 -3.23 19.88 -2.57
C ALA A 331 -3.29 20.46 -1.15
N ARG A 332 -4.27 21.32 -0.85
CA ARG A 332 -4.44 21.87 0.51
C ARG A 332 -4.77 20.79 1.54
N GLN A 333 -5.57 19.76 1.17
CA GLN A 333 -5.85 18.64 2.07
C GLN A 333 -4.60 17.78 2.31
N ALA A 334 -3.82 17.49 1.27
CA ALA A 334 -2.56 16.77 1.41
C ALA A 334 -1.56 17.52 2.30
N SER A 335 -1.43 18.84 2.10
CA SER A 335 -0.55 19.69 2.92
C SER A 335 -0.93 19.63 4.40
N LEU A 336 -2.22 19.73 4.74
CA LEU A 336 -2.66 19.63 6.14
C LEU A 336 -2.39 18.25 6.73
N GLN A 337 -2.59 17.17 5.96
CA GLN A 337 -2.28 15.83 6.46
C GLN A 337 -0.78 15.65 6.74
N VAL A 338 0.10 16.22 5.90
CA VAL A 338 1.55 16.23 6.17
C VAL A 338 1.85 16.99 7.46
N LEU A 339 1.26 18.18 7.67
CA LEU A 339 1.43 18.96 8.89
C LEU A 339 0.98 18.17 10.13
N TYR A 340 -0.23 17.60 10.09
CA TYR A 340 -0.75 16.82 11.21
C TYR A 340 0.05 15.54 11.47
N GLY A 341 0.55 14.90 10.41
CA GLY A 341 1.44 13.75 10.55
C GLY A 341 2.77 14.08 11.21
N LEU A 342 3.40 15.21 10.84
CA LEU A 342 4.63 15.69 11.48
C LEU A 342 4.41 16.10 12.93
N LEU A 343 3.30 16.82 13.24
CA LEU A 343 2.93 17.14 14.61
C LEU A 343 2.64 15.88 15.43
N GLY A 344 1.90 14.92 14.86
CA GLY A 344 1.64 13.63 15.50
C GLY A 344 2.94 12.94 15.91
N LEU A 345 3.90 12.85 14.98
CA LEU A 345 5.19 12.20 15.24
C LEU A 345 6.06 13.00 16.24
N ALA A 346 6.02 14.35 16.21
CA ALA A 346 6.74 15.20 17.15
C ALA A 346 6.28 15.00 18.61
N PHE A 347 4.99 14.74 18.80
CA PHE A 347 4.39 14.58 20.13
C PHE A 347 4.14 13.11 20.51
N ASP A 348 4.42 12.15 19.64
CA ASP A 348 4.34 10.73 19.98
C ASP A 348 5.41 10.33 20.99
N ALA A 349 5.00 10.08 22.23
CA ALA A 349 5.91 9.71 23.32
C ALA A 349 6.63 8.36 23.07
N SER A 350 6.11 7.52 22.20
CA SER A 350 6.71 6.22 21.85
C SER A 350 7.79 6.34 20.76
N ALA A 351 7.83 7.43 20.00
CA ALA A 351 8.81 7.65 18.95
C ALA A 351 10.20 8.04 19.51
N ASP A 352 11.24 7.71 18.75
CA ASP A 352 12.62 8.09 19.07
C ASP A 352 12.77 9.62 19.21
N ASN A 353 13.52 10.07 20.23
CA ASN A 353 13.65 11.49 20.52
C ASN A 353 14.25 12.32 19.37
N ASN A 354 15.16 11.74 18.56
CA ASN A 354 15.71 12.44 17.40
C ASN A 354 14.65 12.61 16.31
N VAL A 355 13.85 11.57 16.08
CA VAL A 355 12.71 11.61 15.14
C VAL A 355 11.71 12.69 15.56
N ARG A 356 11.36 12.75 16.84
CA ARG A 356 10.48 13.79 17.41
C ARG A 356 11.06 15.19 17.22
N ALA A 357 12.35 15.35 17.52
CA ALA A 357 13.04 16.63 17.38
C ALA A 357 13.09 17.10 15.91
N ARG A 358 13.39 16.18 14.96
CA ARG A 358 13.37 16.47 13.52
C ARG A 358 11.98 16.91 13.04
N SER A 359 10.95 16.17 13.45
CA SER A 359 9.57 16.48 13.09
C SER A 359 9.14 17.85 13.63
N LEU A 360 9.49 18.17 14.89
CA LEU A 360 9.20 19.48 15.49
C LEU A 360 9.95 20.61 14.78
N SER A 361 11.25 20.43 14.47
CA SER A 361 12.04 21.40 13.70
C SER A 361 11.41 21.69 12.34
N ALA A 362 10.99 20.64 11.63
CA ALA A 362 10.35 20.79 10.32
C ALA A 362 9.04 21.60 10.40
N VAL A 363 8.23 21.40 11.45
CA VAL A 363 7.01 22.18 11.68
C VAL A 363 7.34 23.65 11.97
N GLN A 364 8.37 23.94 12.79
CA GLN A 364 8.81 25.30 13.09
C GLN A 364 9.36 26.01 11.83
N GLU A 365 10.11 25.31 11.01
CA GLU A 365 10.62 25.84 9.73
C GLU A 365 9.47 26.11 8.75
N LEU A 366 8.46 25.23 8.71
CA LEU A 366 7.25 25.44 7.92
C LEU A 366 6.47 26.67 8.40
N ASP A 367 6.26 26.85 9.72
CA ASP A 367 5.59 28.05 10.25
C ASP A 367 6.35 29.32 9.87
N ALA A 368 7.67 29.33 10.04
CA ALA A 368 8.51 30.45 9.62
C ALA A 368 8.44 30.73 8.11
N TRP A 369 8.30 29.69 7.29
CA TRP A 369 8.11 29.83 5.85
C TRP A 369 6.73 30.42 5.52
N LEU A 370 5.65 29.91 6.15
CA LEU A 370 4.27 30.42 6.00
C LEU A 370 4.15 31.89 6.40
N ALA A 371 4.79 32.28 7.51
CA ALA A 371 4.78 33.66 8.02
C ALA A 371 5.33 34.69 7.02
N ARG A 372 6.27 34.28 6.17
CA ARG A 372 6.88 35.14 5.16
C ARG A 372 6.11 35.18 3.83
N ARG A 373 5.02 34.42 3.70
CA ARG A 373 4.25 34.29 2.44
C ARG A 373 2.97 35.10 2.47
N SER A 374 2.69 35.76 1.35
CA SER A 374 1.45 36.53 1.15
C SER A 374 0.85 36.14 -0.22
N PRO A 375 0.18 34.99 -0.34
CA PRO A 375 -0.40 34.56 -1.61
C PRO A 375 -1.46 35.55 -2.09
N ARG A 376 -1.56 35.74 -3.42
CA ARG A 376 -2.62 36.58 -4.01
C ARG A 376 -3.99 35.91 -3.90
N ASP A 377 -4.03 34.61 -4.01
CA ASP A 377 -5.26 33.81 -3.92
C ASP A 377 -5.82 33.81 -2.49
N GLN A 378 -7.13 34.06 -2.37
CA GLN A 378 -7.82 34.18 -1.08
C GLN A 378 -7.88 32.84 -0.34
N ALA A 379 -8.15 31.74 -1.06
CA ALA A 379 -8.23 30.40 -0.44
C ALA A 379 -6.87 29.96 0.07
N MET A 380 -5.78 30.30 -0.64
CA MET A 380 -4.43 30.00 -0.17
C MET A 380 -4.03 30.86 1.03
N ARG A 381 -4.44 32.14 1.09
CA ARG A 381 -4.24 32.97 2.30
C ARG A 381 -4.93 32.36 3.52
N ALA A 382 -6.19 31.95 3.34
CA ALA A 382 -6.96 31.31 4.41
C ALA A 382 -6.31 29.98 4.84
N HIS A 383 -5.82 29.20 3.89
CA HIS A 383 -5.12 27.95 4.15
C HIS A 383 -3.84 28.17 4.98
N TYR A 384 -3.01 29.15 4.62
CA TYR A 384 -1.78 29.46 5.37
C TYR A 384 -2.09 30.00 6.78
N ALA A 385 -3.10 30.86 6.91
CA ALA A 385 -3.52 31.39 8.21
C ALA A 385 -4.07 30.25 9.11
N PHE A 386 -4.86 29.35 8.54
CA PHE A 386 -5.38 28.19 9.25
C PHE A 386 -4.25 27.24 9.69
N ALA A 387 -3.30 26.93 8.81
CA ALA A 387 -2.18 26.06 9.14
C ALA A 387 -1.35 26.60 10.29
N ARG A 388 -1.05 27.91 10.30
CA ARG A 388 -0.34 28.57 11.40
C ARG A 388 -1.13 28.53 12.71
N HIS A 389 -2.43 28.79 12.65
CA HIS A 389 -3.30 28.66 13.82
C HIS A 389 -3.28 27.22 14.38
N GLU A 390 -3.33 26.20 13.51
CA GLU A 390 -3.26 24.80 13.93
C GLU A 390 -1.89 24.45 14.54
N ILE A 391 -0.79 24.97 13.99
CA ILE A 391 0.55 24.80 14.56
C ILE A 391 0.58 25.35 16.00
N ASP A 392 0.16 26.60 16.22
CA ASP A 392 0.11 27.21 17.56
C ASP A 392 -0.79 26.39 18.49
N ARG A 393 -2.03 26.10 18.07
CA ARG A 393 -3.02 25.37 18.86
C ARG A 393 -2.53 23.98 19.30
N LEU A 394 -1.89 23.23 18.41
CA LEU A 394 -1.47 21.85 18.67
C LEU A 394 -0.12 21.79 19.40
N GLN A 395 0.73 22.79 19.29
CA GLN A 395 1.93 22.91 20.12
C GLN A 395 1.57 23.28 21.55
N ASP A 396 0.60 24.19 21.76
CA ASP A 396 0.11 24.58 23.10
C ASP A 396 -0.69 23.45 23.78
N ASN A 397 -1.40 22.62 22.98
CA ASN A 397 -2.20 21.51 23.48
C ASN A 397 -2.06 20.27 22.59
N PRO A 398 -0.97 19.48 22.72
CA PRO A 398 -0.75 18.28 21.91
C PRO A 398 -1.85 17.22 22.05
N ALA A 399 -2.55 17.14 23.18
CA ALA A 399 -3.67 16.20 23.36
C ALA A 399 -4.82 16.48 22.37
N ALA A 400 -4.91 17.68 21.81
CA ALA A 400 -5.89 17.98 20.78
C ALA A 400 -5.63 17.23 19.43
N LEU A 401 -4.42 16.67 19.24
CA LEU A 401 -4.15 15.77 18.09
C LEU A 401 -5.05 14.53 18.10
N GLU A 402 -5.38 13.99 19.26
CA GLU A 402 -6.27 12.83 19.42
C GLU A 402 -7.69 13.13 18.96
N THR A 403 -8.08 14.40 18.91
CA THR A 403 -9.41 14.83 18.43
C THR A 403 -9.48 15.03 16.92
N LEU A 404 -8.33 15.01 16.24
CA LEU A 404 -8.32 15.06 14.79
C LEU A 404 -8.84 13.73 14.24
N VAL A 405 -9.89 13.81 13.44
CA VAL A 405 -10.47 12.62 12.80
C VAL A 405 -9.53 12.19 11.66
N PRO A 406 -8.80 11.07 11.79
CA PRO A 406 -7.99 10.58 10.70
C PRO A 406 -8.87 10.19 9.51
N ALA A 407 -8.31 10.24 8.30
CA ALA A 407 -9.01 9.72 7.14
C ALA A 407 -9.33 8.23 7.34
N THR A 408 -10.61 7.89 7.35
CA THR A 408 -11.03 6.49 7.45
C THR A 408 -10.66 5.77 6.17
N LEU A 409 -9.90 4.69 6.31
CA LEU A 409 -9.49 3.86 5.18
C LEU A 409 -10.51 2.72 5.01
N PRO A 410 -11.15 2.60 3.84
CA PRO A 410 -11.94 1.41 3.54
C PRO A 410 -11.06 0.16 3.64
N PRO A 411 -11.51 -0.93 4.30
CA PRO A 411 -10.67 -2.08 4.60
C PRO A 411 -10.14 -2.80 3.36
N GLY A 412 -10.99 -3.12 2.38
CA GLY A 412 -10.64 -3.61 1.04
C GLY A 412 -9.72 -4.83 0.97
N SER A 413 -9.62 -5.60 2.04
CA SER A 413 -8.77 -6.78 2.07
C SER A 413 -9.28 -7.86 1.11
N PRO A 414 -8.40 -8.52 0.35
CA PRO A 414 -8.77 -9.67 -0.46
C PRO A 414 -9.32 -10.82 0.39
N ILE A 415 -10.07 -11.73 -0.24
CA ILE A 415 -10.60 -12.93 0.43
C ILE A 415 -9.44 -13.72 1.09
N GLY A 416 -9.61 -14.12 2.34
CA GLY A 416 -8.64 -14.88 3.11
C GLY A 416 -7.73 -14.05 4.02
N SER A 417 -7.86 -12.70 4.02
CA SER A 417 -7.22 -11.91 5.06
C SER A 417 -8.08 -11.90 6.32
N TYR A 418 -7.50 -12.26 7.45
CA TYR A 418 -8.09 -11.91 8.73
C TYR A 418 -7.90 -10.42 8.97
N SER A 419 -8.99 -9.67 9.06
CA SER A 419 -8.93 -8.32 9.64
C SER A 419 -8.76 -8.49 11.15
N GLU A 420 -7.58 -8.24 11.66
CA GLU A 420 -7.42 -7.94 13.08
C GLU A 420 -8.05 -6.60 13.42
#